data_c16a7d4323472b079d8d92670847f5cf
#
_entry.id   c16a7d4323472b079d8d92670847f5cf
#
_cell.length_a   1.000
_cell.length_b   1.000
_cell.length_c   1.000
_cell.angle_alpha   90.00
_cell.angle_beta   90.00
_cell.angle_gamma   90.00
#
_symmetry.space_group_name_H-M   'P 1'
#
loop_
_entity.id
_entity.type
_entity.pdbx_description
1 polymer ?
#
loop_
_entity_poly.entity_id
_entity_poly.type
_entity_poly.pdbx_seq_one_letter_code
_entity_poly.pdbx_strand_id
1 'polypeptide(L)'
;MSSKTVYQRPDDPYIYLFVMGEWYCYDPNSTPLGSGAMGTVYTGYRVKDGALMAIKRVKDSYSNNQMIRERAKQEASLAFRHNNLVEMIGYCEYAPDCGPIFLVSKYVSGQNIDEYAKDFLNGSDRVEKICNVIFQILDALEYIHSRGVIHRDIKPSNIMVESDSNIRLMDLGIARMNDGNKFSQFGFIGTPQYAAPEQILRDKTRMVQINASTDLYALGITFYEILTGVNPFNADTEVDTLTRQIRETLPANDAIPKRIMNVISKATEKEQHKRFQTAEEFREALKEALLPPKTIIQRLKELFGLN
;
A
#
# COMPACT_ATOMS: atom_id res chain seq x y z
N MET A 1 -2.91 -39.53 -1.63
CA MET A 1 -4.04 -38.82 -2.30
C MET A 1 -3.86 -37.35 -2.01
N SER A 2 -3.53 -36.54 -2.99
CA SER A 2 -3.46 -35.08 -2.82
C SER A 2 -4.87 -34.60 -2.53
N SER A 3 -5.14 -34.12 -1.32
CA SER A 3 -6.42 -33.50 -0.98
C SER A 3 -6.57 -32.25 -1.85
N LYS A 4 -7.61 -32.21 -2.71
CA LYS A 4 -7.89 -31.03 -3.52
C LYS A 4 -8.15 -29.85 -2.58
N THR A 5 -7.34 -28.81 -2.72
CA THR A 5 -7.46 -27.58 -1.94
C THR A 5 -8.47 -26.60 -2.53
N VAL A 6 -8.88 -26.83 -3.79
CA VAL A 6 -9.91 -26.06 -4.49
C VAL A 6 -10.97 -27.00 -5.01
N TYR A 7 -12.22 -26.71 -4.75
CA TYR A 7 -13.36 -27.55 -5.13
C TYR A 7 -14.56 -26.71 -5.56
N GLN A 8 -15.28 -27.16 -6.59
CA GLN A 8 -16.54 -26.58 -7.04
C GLN A 8 -17.59 -27.72 -7.14
N ARG A 9 -18.76 -27.49 -6.58
CA ARG A 9 -19.89 -28.44 -6.69
C ARG A 9 -20.66 -28.15 -7.98
N PRO A 10 -21.20 -29.20 -8.66
CA PRO A 10 -21.96 -29.01 -9.89
C PRO A 10 -23.20 -28.14 -9.73
N ASP A 11 -23.86 -28.20 -8.57
CA ASP A 11 -25.14 -27.56 -8.30
C ASP A 11 -25.01 -26.30 -7.41
N ASP A 12 -23.82 -25.78 -7.26
CA ASP A 12 -23.51 -24.68 -6.35
C ASP A 12 -22.62 -23.66 -7.09
N PRO A 13 -22.96 -22.36 -7.09
CA PRO A 13 -22.17 -21.35 -7.78
C PRO A 13 -20.82 -21.08 -7.10
N TYR A 14 -20.62 -21.54 -5.85
CA TYR A 14 -19.43 -21.21 -5.07
C TYR A 14 -18.22 -22.06 -5.44
N ILE A 15 -17.05 -21.39 -5.41
CA ILE A 15 -15.74 -22.06 -5.40
C ILE A 15 -15.31 -22.16 -3.93
N TYR A 16 -14.97 -23.37 -3.51
CA TYR A 16 -14.52 -23.69 -2.15
C TYR A 16 -13.00 -23.82 -2.11
N LEU A 17 -12.39 -23.21 -1.10
CA LEU A 17 -10.95 -23.09 -0.90
C LEU A 17 -10.59 -23.66 0.48
N PHE A 18 -9.68 -24.62 0.53
CA PHE A 18 -9.15 -25.13 1.80
C PHE A 18 -7.84 -24.45 2.12
N VAL A 19 -7.82 -23.61 3.17
CA VAL A 19 -6.69 -22.78 3.58
C VAL A 19 -6.47 -22.91 5.08
N MET A 20 -5.26 -23.25 5.50
CA MET A 20 -4.87 -23.34 6.92
C MET A 20 -5.83 -24.17 7.80
N GLY A 21 -6.35 -25.27 7.25
CA GLY A 21 -7.22 -26.20 7.99
C GLY A 21 -8.71 -25.83 8.00
N GLU A 22 -9.11 -24.75 7.35
CA GLU A 22 -10.48 -24.23 7.30
C GLU A 22 -10.97 -24.09 5.85
N TRP A 23 -12.30 -24.18 5.66
CA TRP A 23 -12.93 -23.98 4.36
C TRP A 23 -13.44 -22.55 4.20
N TYR A 24 -13.18 -21.97 3.04
CA TYR A 24 -13.65 -20.66 2.58
C TYR A 24 -14.39 -20.85 1.26
N CYS A 25 -15.31 -19.95 0.93
CA CYS A 25 -15.98 -19.98 -0.38
C CYS A 25 -16.24 -18.56 -0.89
N TYR A 26 -16.37 -18.45 -2.20
CA TYR A 26 -16.80 -17.22 -2.88
C TYR A 26 -17.57 -17.56 -4.16
N ASP A 27 -18.45 -16.66 -4.58
CA ASP A 27 -19.13 -16.73 -5.86
C ASP A 27 -18.30 -16.01 -6.95
N PRO A 28 -17.74 -16.71 -7.95
CA PRO A 28 -16.96 -16.09 -9.02
C PRO A 28 -17.80 -15.21 -9.96
N ASN A 29 -19.14 -15.31 -9.92
CA ASN A 29 -20.07 -14.52 -10.70
C ASN A 29 -20.55 -13.26 -9.95
N SER A 30 -20.21 -13.10 -8.66
CA SER A 30 -20.55 -11.93 -7.88
C SER A 30 -19.78 -10.70 -8.38
N THR A 31 -20.32 -9.51 -8.07
CA THR A 31 -19.60 -8.25 -8.33
C THR A 31 -18.30 -8.23 -7.52
N PRO A 32 -17.13 -8.06 -8.17
CA PRO A 32 -15.87 -7.99 -7.46
C PRO A 32 -15.79 -6.78 -6.54
N LEU A 33 -15.09 -6.90 -5.42
CA LEU A 33 -14.67 -5.77 -4.58
C LEU A 33 -13.67 -4.87 -5.32
N GLY A 34 -12.86 -5.45 -6.20
CA GLY A 34 -11.90 -4.73 -7.01
C GLY A 34 -11.19 -5.64 -8.00
N SER A 35 -10.66 -5.05 -9.08
CA SER A 35 -9.86 -5.76 -10.07
C SER A 35 -8.61 -4.94 -10.38
N GLY A 36 -7.45 -5.58 -10.28
CA GLY A 36 -6.15 -4.97 -10.52
C GLY A 36 -5.33 -5.72 -11.58
N ALA A 37 -4.09 -5.29 -11.76
CA ALA A 37 -3.17 -5.89 -12.73
C ALA A 37 -2.98 -7.40 -12.48
N MET A 38 -2.85 -7.81 -11.22
CA MET A 38 -2.48 -9.19 -10.84
C MET A 38 -3.67 -10.10 -10.56
N GLY A 39 -4.86 -9.58 -10.26
CA GLY A 39 -5.99 -10.42 -9.85
C GLY A 39 -7.26 -9.63 -9.62
N THR A 40 -8.29 -10.38 -9.29
CA THR A 40 -9.62 -9.89 -8.94
C THR A 40 -9.94 -10.29 -7.51
N VAL A 41 -10.48 -9.36 -6.73
CA VAL A 41 -10.85 -9.57 -5.32
C VAL A 41 -12.36 -9.71 -5.21
N TYR A 42 -12.82 -10.75 -4.55
CA TYR A 42 -14.22 -11.05 -4.31
C TYR A 42 -14.55 -11.06 -2.82
N THR A 43 -15.79 -10.76 -2.49
CA THR A 43 -16.33 -11.10 -1.18
C THR A 43 -16.43 -12.61 -1.05
N GLY A 44 -15.89 -13.14 0.01
CA GLY A 44 -16.00 -14.55 0.36
C GLY A 44 -16.45 -14.76 1.80
N TYR A 45 -16.56 -16.02 2.18
CA TYR A 45 -17.06 -16.42 3.49
C TYR A 45 -16.23 -17.57 4.05
N ARG A 46 -15.98 -17.55 5.34
CA ARG A 46 -15.52 -18.75 6.04
C ARG A 46 -16.73 -19.68 6.25
N VAL A 47 -16.63 -20.91 5.77
CA VAL A 47 -17.77 -21.86 5.73
C VAL A 47 -18.29 -22.19 7.13
N LYS A 48 -17.40 -22.26 8.13
CA LYS A 48 -17.71 -22.67 9.49
C LYS A 48 -18.73 -21.76 10.21
N ASP A 49 -18.61 -20.45 10.00
CA ASP A 49 -19.35 -19.44 10.75
C ASP A 49 -19.90 -18.28 9.91
N GLY A 50 -19.69 -18.32 8.60
CA GLY A 50 -20.13 -17.26 7.69
C GLY A 50 -19.36 -15.95 7.81
N ALA A 51 -18.21 -15.93 8.48
CA ALA A 51 -17.42 -14.72 8.63
C ALA A 51 -16.94 -14.20 7.26
N LEU A 52 -17.09 -12.89 7.04
CA LEU A 52 -16.70 -12.22 5.79
C LEU A 52 -15.18 -12.28 5.58
N MET A 53 -14.79 -12.58 4.34
CA MET A 53 -13.41 -12.64 3.88
C MET A 53 -13.25 -11.90 2.56
N ALA A 54 -12.05 -11.45 2.26
CA ALA A 54 -11.65 -11.00 0.94
C ALA A 54 -10.83 -12.12 0.26
N ILE A 55 -11.24 -12.51 -0.94
CA ILE A 55 -10.60 -13.60 -1.69
C ILE A 55 -10.08 -13.02 -3.01
N LYS A 56 -8.75 -12.93 -3.12
CA LYS A 56 -8.05 -12.48 -4.33
C LYS A 56 -7.72 -13.68 -5.21
N ARG A 57 -8.35 -13.74 -6.37
CA ARG A 57 -8.02 -14.70 -7.42
C ARG A 57 -6.99 -14.08 -8.35
N VAL A 58 -5.80 -14.67 -8.41
CA VAL A 58 -4.74 -14.26 -9.34
C VAL A 58 -5.19 -14.56 -10.76
N LYS A 59 -4.96 -13.64 -11.71
CA LYS A 59 -5.33 -13.80 -13.13
C LYS A 59 -4.63 -15.01 -13.74
N ASP A 60 -5.32 -15.73 -14.62
CA ASP A 60 -4.83 -16.95 -15.27
C ASP A 60 -3.57 -16.70 -16.10
N SER A 61 -3.42 -15.50 -16.69
CA SER A 61 -2.20 -15.08 -17.40
C SER A 61 -0.94 -15.10 -16.53
N TYR A 62 -1.09 -15.01 -15.22
CA TYR A 62 0.00 -15.04 -14.25
C TYR A 62 0.11 -16.35 -13.48
N SER A 63 -0.95 -17.15 -13.48
CA SER A 63 -1.04 -18.37 -12.67
C SER A 63 -0.02 -19.45 -13.04
N ASN A 64 0.48 -19.45 -14.28
CA ASN A 64 1.52 -20.37 -14.75
C ASN A 64 2.94 -19.82 -14.59
N ASN A 65 3.09 -18.60 -14.06
CA ASN A 65 4.40 -18.01 -13.79
C ASN A 65 4.87 -18.41 -12.39
N GLN A 66 5.87 -19.27 -12.30
CA GLN A 66 6.40 -19.80 -11.04
C GLN A 66 6.83 -18.68 -10.08
N MET A 67 7.43 -17.60 -10.58
CA MET A 67 7.85 -16.47 -9.77
C MET A 67 6.65 -15.78 -9.11
N ILE A 68 5.53 -15.61 -9.83
CA ILE A 68 4.30 -15.02 -9.28
C ILE A 68 3.68 -15.96 -8.26
N ARG A 69 3.73 -17.28 -8.50
CA ARG A 69 3.25 -18.27 -7.55
C ARG A 69 4.02 -18.22 -6.23
N GLU A 70 5.33 -18.19 -6.30
CA GLU A 70 6.19 -18.10 -5.11
C GLU A 70 5.99 -16.80 -4.33
N ARG A 71 5.76 -15.69 -5.03
CA ARG A 71 5.43 -14.40 -4.41
C ARG A 71 4.08 -14.43 -3.70
N ALA A 72 3.06 -15.03 -4.31
CA ALA A 72 1.78 -15.22 -3.65
C ALA A 72 1.91 -16.09 -2.39
N LYS A 73 2.77 -17.12 -2.43
CA LYS A 73 3.10 -17.95 -1.27
C LYS A 73 3.81 -17.14 -0.19
N GLN A 74 4.78 -16.32 -0.57
CA GLN A 74 5.50 -15.45 0.37
C GLN A 74 4.54 -14.44 1.02
N GLU A 75 3.71 -13.74 0.24
CA GLU A 75 2.71 -12.80 0.74
C GLU A 75 1.80 -13.47 1.77
N ALA A 76 1.30 -14.65 1.44
CA ALA A 76 0.44 -15.41 2.34
C ALA A 76 1.16 -15.97 3.57
N SER A 77 2.48 -16.17 3.52
CA SER A 77 3.27 -16.68 4.64
C SER A 77 3.59 -15.59 5.67
N LEU A 78 3.46 -14.32 5.32
CA LEU A 78 3.66 -13.20 6.21
C LEU A 78 2.45 -13.05 7.14
N ALA A 79 2.43 -13.83 8.19
CA ALA A 79 1.42 -13.79 9.24
C ALA A 79 1.58 -12.53 10.11
N PHE A 80 1.51 -11.34 9.48
CA PHE A 80 1.58 -10.09 10.21
C PHE A 80 0.31 -9.85 11.02
N ARG A 81 0.49 -9.49 12.28
CA ARG A 81 -0.58 -9.08 13.19
C ARG A 81 -0.30 -7.66 13.67
N HIS A 82 -0.97 -6.71 13.08
CA HIS A 82 -0.89 -5.30 13.44
C HIS A 82 -2.25 -4.64 13.20
N ASN A 83 -2.64 -3.70 14.07
CA ASN A 83 -3.96 -3.07 13.99
C ASN A 83 -4.19 -2.31 12.68
N ASN A 84 -3.13 -1.81 12.04
CA ASN A 84 -3.21 -1.05 10.80
C ASN A 84 -2.79 -1.86 9.58
N LEU A 85 -2.73 -3.19 9.66
CA LEU A 85 -2.55 -4.09 8.52
C LEU A 85 -3.74 -5.01 8.35
N VAL A 86 -4.08 -5.34 7.10
CA VAL A 86 -5.04 -6.40 6.86
C VAL A 86 -4.44 -7.74 7.27
N GLU A 87 -5.21 -8.57 7.97
CA GLU A 87 -4.76 -9.89 8.37
C GLU A 87 -4.88 -10.88 7.19
N MET A 88 -3.74 -11.37 6.72
CA MET A 88 -3.68 -12.44 5.74
C MET A 88 -3.95 -13.78 6.45
N ILE A 89 -4.89 -14.56 5.93
CA ILE A 89 -5.22 -15.91 6.43
C ILE A 89 -4.32 -16.94 5.80
N GLY A 90 -4.08 -16.81 4.48
CA GLY A 90 -3.23 -17.73 3.76
C GLY A 90 -3.55 -17.80 2.27
N TYR A 91 -3.03 -18.83 1.62
CA TYR A 91 -3.26 -19.05 0.20
C TYR A 91 -3.63 -20.53 -0.08
N CYS A 92 -4.22 -20.76 -1.24
CA CYS A 92 -4.30 -22.07 -1.84
C CYS A 92 -4.15 -21.98 -3.36
N GLU A 93 -3.88 -23.10 -3.97
CA GLU A 93 -3.72 -23.22 -5.40
C GLU A 93 -4.48 -24.44 -5.91
N TYR A 94 -5.02 -24.34 -7.12
CA TYR A 94 -5.77 -25.46 -7.74
C TYR A 94 -4.88 -26.67 -7.93
N ALA A 95 -3.64 -26.44 -8.39
CA ALA A 95 -2.60 -27.46 -8.51
C ALA A 95 -1.22 -26.79 -8.22
N PRO A 96 -0.22 -27.57 -7.76
CA PRO A 96 1.08 -27.02 -7.31
C PRO A 96 1.80 -26.14 -8.32
N ASP A 97 1.67 -26.43 -9.61
CA ASP A 97 2.45 -25.77 -10.65
C ASP A 97 1.60 -25.12 -11.75
N CYS A 98 0.29 -25.25 -11.69
CA CYS A 98 -0.61 -24.69 -12.70
C CYS A 98 -1.99 -24.36 -12.12
N GLY A 99 -2.77 -23.55 -12.87
CA GLY A 99 -4.13 -23.17 -12.50
C GLY A 99 -4.18 -22.03 -11.48
N PRO A 100 -5.40 -21.62 -11.10
CA PRO A 100 -5.61 -20.43 -10.27
C PRO A 100 -4.94 -20.51 -8.90
N ILE A 101 -4.47 -19.35 -8.44
CA ILE A 101 -3.98 -19.11 -7.09
C ILE A 101 -4.98 -18.20 -6.39
N PHE A 102 -5.23 -18.47 -5.13
CA PHE A 102 -6.13 -17.70 -4.28
C PHE A 102 -5.42 -17.25 -3.00
N LEU A 103 -5.59 -15.99 -2.66
CA LEU A 103 -5.16 -15.41 -1.41
C LEU A 103 -6.41 -15.09 -0.59
N VAL A 104 -6.42 -15.49 0.66
CA VAL A 104 -7.55 -15.25 1.59
C VAL A 104 -7.08 -14.33 2.68
N SER A 105 -7.79 -13.22 2.88
CA SER A 105 -7.56 -12.26 3.96
C SER A 105 -8.86 -11.92 4.66
N LYS A 106 -8.77 -11.29 5.84
CA LYS A 106 -9.95 -10.72 6.49
C LYS A 106 -10.57 -9.65 5.60
N TYR A 107 -11.89 -9.62 5.57
CA TYR A 107 -12.64 -8.53 4.96
C TYR A 107 -12.51 -7.27 5.82
N VAL A 108 -12.23 -6.14 5.18
CA VAL A 108 -12.20 -4.82 5.83
C VAL A 108 -13.49 -4.10 5.47
N SER A 109 -14.29 -3.79 6.49
CA SER A 109 -15.52 -3.01 6.32
C SER A 109 -15.19 -1.53 6.49
N GLY A 110 -15.23 -0.79 5.41
CA GLY A 110 -14.89 0.64 5.41
C GLY A 110 -14.94 1.22 4.02
N GLN A 111 -14.44 2.43 3.90
CA GLN A 111 -14.29 3.13 2.63
C GLN A 111 -12.83 3.33 2.27
N ASN A 112 -12.56 3.53 1.00
CA ASN A 112 -11.23 3.87 0.53
C ASN A 112 -10.84 5.25 1.09
N ILE A 113 -9.53 5.47 1.33
CA ILE A 113 -9.05 6.75 1.88
C ILE A 113 -9.39 7.95 0.98
N ASP A 114 -9.51 7.77 -0.34
CA ASP A 114 -9.92 8.85 -1.25
C ASP A 114 -11.37 9.27 -1.01
N GLU A 115 -12.24 8.32 -0.71
CA GLU A 115 -13.64 8.59 -0.36
C GLU A 115 -13.72 9.25 1.01
N TYR A 116 -13.02 8.68 1.99
CA TYR A 116 -12.90 9.26 3.33
C TYR A 116 -12.40 10.70 3.30
N ALA A 117 -11.38 11.01 2.50
CA ALA A 117 -10.85 12.37 2.40
C ALA A 117 -11.84 13.36 1.78
N LYS A 118 -12.74 12.91 0.88
CA LYS A 118 -13.78 13.76 0.28
C LYS A 118 -14.80 14.25 1.30
N ASP A 119 -15.09 13.46 2.33
CA ASP A 119 -16.04 13.83 3.38
C ASP A 119 -15.58 15.07 4.18
N PHE A 120 -14.28 15.40 4.10
CA PHE A 120 -13.67 16.52 4.83
C PHE A 120 -13.08 17.61 3.94
N LEU A 121 -13.32 17.60 2.63
CA LEU A 121 -12.68 18.51 1.66
C LEU A 121 -12.76 19.99 2.06
N ASN A 122 -13.84 20.40 2.72
CA ASN A 122 -14.09 21.77 3.13
C ASN A 122 -14.02 21.98 4.67
N GLY A 123 -13.62 20.97 5.43
CA GLY A 123 -13.55 21.03 6.89
C GLY A 123 -12.28 21.72 7.38
N SER A 124 -12.39 22.55 8.42
CA SER A 124 -11.24 23.19 9.09
C SER A 124 -10.30 22.17 9.77
N ASP A 125 -10.80 20.99 10.09
CA ASP A 125 -10.08 19.87 10.74
C ASP A 125 -9.52 18.84 9.76
N ARG A 126 -9.66 19.09 8.44
CA ARG A 126 -9.22 18.17 7.38
C ARG A 126 -7.76 17.75 7.53
N VAL A 127 -6.87 18.73 7.69
CA VAL A 127 -5.43 18.45 7.78
C VAL A 127 -5.13 17.56 8.99
N GLU A 128 -5.75 17.83 10.13
CA GLU A 128 -5.57 17.05 11.34
C GLU A 128 -6.07 15.60 11.16
N LYS A 129 -7.27 15.41 10.61
CA LYS A 129 -7.84 14.09 10.34
C LYS A 129 -6.97 13.27 9.37
N ILE A 130 -6.50 13.90 8.29
CA ILE A 130 -5.62 13.23 7.34
C ILE A 130 -4.26 12.91 8.00
N CYS A 131 -3.69 13.81 8.79
CA CYS A 131 -2.45 13.52 9.53
C CYS A 131 -2.61 12.33 10.49
N ASN A 132 -3.77 12.19 11.16
CA ASN A 132 -4.04 11.04 12.01
C ASN A 132 -4.06 9.73 11.24
N VAL A 133 -4.57 9.73 10.00
CA VAL A 133 -4.48 8.59 9.10
C VAL A 133 -3.03 8.30 8.71
N ILE A 134 -2.25 9.34 8.36
CA ILE A 134 -0.82 9.18 8.01
C ILE A 134 -0.02 8.59 9.18
N PHE A 135 -0.29 8.99 10.42
CA PHE A 135 0.35 8.39 11.60
C PHE A 135 0.10 6.89 11.68
N GLN A 136 -1.13 6.44 11.45
CA GLN A 136 -1.46 5.03 11.48
C GLN A 136 -0.79 4.24 10.34
N ILE A 137 -0.65 4.86 9.15
CA ILE A 137 0.11 4.24 8.04
C ILE A 137 1.59 4.12 8.41
N LEU A 138 2.15 5.15 9.05
CA LEU A 138 3.53 5.11 9.51
C LEU A 138 3.74 4.03 10.59
N ASP A 139 2.77 3.78 11.48
CA ASP A 139 2.81 2.68 12.44
C ASP A 139 2.86 1.32 11.74
N ALA A 140 2.03 1.13 10.70
CA ALA A 140 2.04 -0.09 9.88
C ALA A 140 3.37 -0.28 9.15
N LEU A 141 3.91 0.80 8.55
CA LEU A 141 5.18 0.77 7.83
C LEU A 141 6.35 0.48 8.77
N GLU A 142 6.41 1.11 9.93
CA GLU A 142 7.44 0.81 10.93
C GLU A 142 7.44 -0.66 11.33
N TYR A 143 6.24 -1.22 11.56
CA TYR A 143 6.08 -2.62 11.91
C TYR A 143 6.62 -3.57 10.84
N ILE A 144 6.32 -3.35 9.55
CA ILE A 144 6.81 -4.22 8.46
C ILE A 144 8.29 -3.97 8.15
N HIS A 145 8.75 -2.71 8.19
CA HIS A 145 10.14 -2.36 7.95
C HIS A 145 11.07 -2.96 9.01
N SER A 146 10.67 -2.97 10.29
CA SER A 146 11.43 -3.62 11.37
C SER A 146 11.61 -5.14 11.16
N ARG A 147 10.81 -5.74 10.27
CA ARG A 147 10.87 -7.16 9.89
C ARG A 147 11.50 -7.38 8.51
N GLY A 148 12.16 -6.35 7.97
CA GLY A 148 12.85 -6.41 6.68
C GLY A 148 11.93 -6.45 5.46
N VAL A 149 10.64 -6.10 5.62
CA VAL A 149 9.66 -6.10 4.53
C VAL A 149 9.38 -4.68 4.07
N ILE A 150 9.44 -4.45 2.76
CA ILE A 150 9.07 -3.19 2.10
C ILE A 150 7.77 -3.42 1.34
N HIS A 151 6.80 -2.52 1.51
CA HIS A 151 5.45 -2.63 0.93
C HIS A 151 5.44 -2.48 -0.59
N ARG A 152 6.11 -1.47 -1.12
CA ARG A 152 6.33 -1.18 -2.56
C ARG A 152 5.10 -0.78 -3.39
N ASP A 153 3.93 -0.69 -2.78
CA ASP A 153 2.69 -0.27 -3.44
C ASP A 153 1.79 0.57 -2.52
N ILE A 154 2.38 1.53 -1.82
CA ILE A 154 1.63 2.50 -1.03
C ILE A 154 0.89 3.43 -1.99
N LYS A 155 -0.43 3.45 -1.89
CA LYS A 155 -1.33 4.29 -2.69
C LYS A 155 -2.72 4.32 -2.05
N PRO A 156 -3.57 5.29 -2.38
CA PRO A 156 -4.90 5.41 -1.79
C PRO A 156 -5.75 4.13 -1.90
N SER A 157 -5.75 3.46 -3.05
CA SER A 157 -6.55 2.25 -3.25
C SER A 157 -6.15 1.05 -2.37
N ASN A 158 -4.97 1.10 -1.72
CA ASN A 158 -4.49 0.08 -0.80
C ASN A 158 -4.67 0.50 0.68
N ILE A 159 -5.42 1.58 0.94
CA ILE A 159 -5.68 2.07 2.29
C ILE A 159 -7.19 2.16 2.49
N MET A 160 -7.72 1.31 3.37
CA MET A 160 -9.11 1.36 3.80
C MET A 160 -9.22 2.05 5.14
N VAL A 161 -10.28 2.84 5.33
CA VAL A 161 -10.61 3.50 6.59
C VAL A 161 -11.90 2.89 7.11
N GLU A 162 -11.84 2.28 8.29
CA GLU A 162 -12.97 1.68 8.99
C GLU A 162 -13.85 2.78 9.65
N SER A 163 -15.04 2.43 10.10
CA SER A 163 -16.01 3.38 10.67
C SER A 163 -15.52 4.10 11.94
N ASP A 164 -14.56 3.53 12.65
CA ASP A 164 -13.92 4.09 13.84
C ASP A 164 -12.66 4.93 13.51
N SER A 165 -12.46 5.25 12.23
CA SER A 165 -11.30 5.95 11.69
C SER A 165 -9.96 5.19 11.83
N ASN A 166 -9.99 3.88 12.14
CA ASN A 166 -8.82 3.03 12.03
C ASN A 166 -8.53 2.71 10.56
N ILE A 167 -7.26 2.70 10.18
CA ILE A 167 -6.89 2.31 8.82
C ILE A 167 -6.47 0.84 8.76
N ARG A 168 -6.65 0.26 7.58
CA ARG A 168 -6.07 -1.02 7.20
C ARG A 168 -5.30 -0.85 5.91
N LEU A 169 -3.98 -1.00 6.01
CA LEU A 169 -3.11 -1.08 4.85
C LEU A 169 -3.21 -2.49 4.26
N MET A 170 -3.54 -2.55 2.97
CA MET A 170 -3.80 -3.78 2.23
C MET A 170 -2.69 -4.09 1.24
N ASP A 171 -2.73 -5.28 0.65
CA ASP A 171 -1.92 -5.68 -0.50
C ASP A 171 -0.43 -5.34 -0.33
N LEU A 172 0.23 -6.02 0.62
CA LEU A 172 1.68 -5.99 0.70
C LEU A 172 2.25 -6.36 -0.67
N GLY A 173 2.82 -5.38 -1.37
CA GLY A 173 3.30 -5.51 -2.74
C GLY A 173 4.51 -6.44 -2.89
N ILE A 174 4.54 -7.55 -2.13
CA ILE A 174 5.60 -8.58 -2.14
C ILE A 174 5.72 -9.22 -3.53
N ALA A 175 4.62 -9.23 -4.26
CA ALA A 175 4.63 -9.60 -5.67
C ALA A 175 5.64 -8.78 -6.53
N ARG A 176 6.17 -7.68 -5.99
CA ARG A 176 7.16 -6.79 -6.63
C ARG A 176 8.59 -6.99 -6.12
N MET A 177 8.87 -8.03 -5.29
CA MET A 177 10.22 -8.32 -4.78
C MET A 177 11.12 -8.83 -5.91
N ASN A 178 12.28 -8.18 -6.06
CA ASN A 178 13.48 -8.64 -6.76
C ASN A 178 13.33 -9.33 -8.12
N ASP A 179 12.86 -8.60 -9.14
CA ASP A 179 13.21 -8.92 -10.49
C ASP A 179 14.58 -8.31 -10.83
N GLY A 180 15.62 -8.97 -10.40
CA GLY A 180 17.00 -8.56 -10.69
C GLY A 180 17.34 -8.50 -12.18
N ASN A 181 16.44 -8.84 -13.11
CA ASN A 181 16.82 -8.99 -14.52
C ASN A 181 15.76 -8.79 -15.60
N LYS A 182 14.55 -8.32 -15.30
CA LYS A 182 13.64 -8.12 -16.43
C LYS A 182 12.83 -6.84 -16.21
N PHE A 183 13.15 -5.78 -16.94
CA PHE A 183 12.08 -5.14 -17.70
C PHE A 183 11.37 -6.32 -18.35
N SER A 184 10.21 -6.68 -17.84
CA SER A 184 9.40 -7.64 -18.54
C SER A 184 9.19 -7.06 -19.94
N GLN A 185 9.08 -7.91 -20.95
CA GLN A 185 8.66 -7.50 -22.28
C GLN A 185 7.34 -6.69 -22.26
N PHE A 186 6.78 -6.42 -21.07
CA PHE A 186 5.49 -5.81 -20.74
C PHE A 186 5.59 -4.43 -20.03
N GLY A 187 6.76 -3.77 -19.94
CA GLY A 187 6.87 -2.43 -19.35
C GLY A 187 7.09 -2.39 -17.83
N PHE A 188 6.73 -1.27 -17.19
CA PHE A 188 6.87 -1.04 -15.77
C PHE A 188 5.87 -1.91 -14.98
N ILE A 189 6.36 -2.64 -13.97
CA ILE A 189 5.49 -3.42 -13.07
C ILE A 189 5.29 -2.59 -11.80
N GLY A 190 4.14 -1.95 -11.70
CA GLY A 190 3.83 -1.10 -10.57
C GLY A 190 2.64 -0.19 -10.82
N THR A 191 2.44 0.74 -9.92
CA THR A 191 1.53 1.87 -10.09
C THR A 191 2.41 3.10 -10.38
N PRO A 192 2.52 3.55 -11.64
CA PRO A 192 3.46 4.59 -12.06
C PRO A 192 3.35 5.88 -11.24
N GLN A 193 2.12 6.24 -10.86
CA GLN A 193 1.78 7.47 -10.16
C GLN A 193 2.42 7.61 -8.76
N TYR A 194 2.86 6.51 -8.16
CA TYR A 194 3.44 6.48 -6.80
C TYR A 194 4.84 5.88 -6.77
N ALA A 195 5.36 5.47 -7.92
CA ALA A 195 6.64 4.79 -8.01
C ALA A 195 7.80 5.73 -7.65
N ALA A 196 8.62 5.32 -6.71
CA ALA A 196 9.85 6.05 -6.39
C ALA A 196 10.87 5.95 -7.55
N PRO A 197 11.73 6.98 -7.75
CA PRO A 197 12.72 6.98 -8.83
C PRO A 197 13.57 5.71 -8.93
N GLU A 198 13.97 5.13 -7.79
CA GLU A 198 14.75 3.89 -7.73
C GLU A 198 13.97 2.65 -8.20
N GLN A 199 12.64 2.66 -8.10
CA GLN A 199 11.79 1.59 -8.64
C GLN A 199 11.73 1.65 -10.17
N ILE A 200 11.89 2.85 -10.75
CA ILE A 200 11.81 3.11 -12.18
C ILE A 200 13.17 2.89 -12.83
N LEU A 201 14.21 3.53 -12.30
CA LEU A 201 15.54 3.58 -12.93
C LEU A 201 16.31 2.27 -12.86
N ARG A 202 16.10 1.46 -11.81
CA ARG A 202 16.73 0.13 -11.60
C ARG A 202 18.17 0.06 -12.11
N ASP A 203 18.96 1.11 -11.84
CA ASP A 203 20.34 1.20 -12.31
C ASP A 203 21.21 0.18 -11.56
N LYS A 204 21.67 -0.85 -12.27
CA LYS A 204 22.57 -1.88 -11.72
C LYS A 204 23.92 -1.35 -11.29
N THR A 205 24.33 -0.18 -11.82
CA THR A 205 25.63 0.43 -11.54
C THR A 205 25.61 1.33 -10.31
N ARG A 206 24.44 1.80 -9.89
CA ARG A 206 24.24 2.55 -8.65
C ARG A 206 23.64 1.61 -7.61
N MET A 207 24.24 1.55 -6.42
CA MET A 207 23.75 0.76 -5.28
C MET A 207 22.45 1.38 -4.69
N VAL A 208 21.51 1.76 -5.55
CA VAL A 208 20.21 2.27 -5.11
C VAL A 208 19.32 1.09 -4.80
N GLN A 209 19.14 0.83 -3.53
CA GLN A 209 18.35 -0.30 -3.05
C GLN A 209 16.91 0.12 -2.75
N ILE A 210 15.98 -0.78 -3.04
CA ILE A 210 14.61 -0.65 -2.53
C ILE A 210 14.65 -0.87 -1.03
N ASN A 211 14.29 0.15 -0.26
CA ASN A 211 14.30 0.14 1.21
C ASN A 211 13.10 0.92 1.78
N ALA A 212 13.08 1.16 3.09
CA ALA A 212 12.00 1.87 3.78
C ALA A 212 11.67 3.22 3.14
N SER A 213 12.70 3.99 2.71
CA SER A 213 12.48 5.31 2.09
C SER A 213 11.73 5.26 0.74
N THR A 214 11.67 4.10 0.10
CA THR A 214 10.85 3.86 -1.09
C THR A 214 9.35 3.93 -0.77
N ASP A 215 8.92 3.29 0.33
CA ASP A 215 7.53 3.37 0.81
C ASP A 215 7.20 4.77 1.32
N LEU A 216 8.15 5.44 1.98
CA LEU A 216 7.97 6.79 2.49
C LEU A 216 7.83 7.83 1.37
N TYR A 217 8.49 7.61 0.22
CA TYR A 217 8.26 8.40 -0.98
C TYR A 217 6.82 8.24 -1.49
N ALA A 218 6.38 7.00 -1.68
CA ALA A 218 5.02 6.71 -2.13
C ALA A 218 3.95 7.24 -1.14
N LEU A 219 4.24 7.17 0.18
CA LEU A 219 3.39 7.78 1.20
C LEU A 219 3.34 9.30 1.07
N GLY A 220 4.45 9.96 0.76
CA GLY A 220 4.49 11.40 0.50
C GLY A 220 3.60 11.82 -0.66
N ILE A 221 3.63 11.08 -1.79
CA ILE A 221 2.73 11.30 -2.93
C ILE A 221 1.26 11.06 -2.53
N THR A 222 0.99 9.95 -1.83
CA THR A 222 -0.35 9.63 -1.32
C THR A 222 -0.87 10.74 -0.39
N PHE A 223 -0.04 11.23 0.51
CA PHE A 223 -0.40 12.31 1.45
C PHE A 223 -0.74 13.61 0.71
N TYR A 224 0.06 13.99 -0.29
CA TYR A 224 -0.25 15.15 -1.14
C TYR A 224 -1.59 14.97 -1.84
N GLU A 225 -1.82 13.82 -2.46
CA GLU A 225 -3.04 13.52 -3.22
C GLU A 225 -4.30 13.56 -2.36
N ILE A 226 -4.31 12.92 -1.19
CA ILE A 226 -5.47 12.94 -0.30
C ILE A 226 -5.74 14.33 0.32
N LEU A 227 -4.73 15.20 0.42
CA LEU A 227 -4.91 16.60 0.82
C LEU A 227 -5.40 17.49 -0.31
N THR A 228 -5.11 17.20 -1.57
CA THR A 228 -5.44 18.07 -2.71
C THR A 228 -6.54 17.52 -3.61
N GLY A 229 -6.77 16.21 -3.54
CA GLY A 229 -7.65 15.48 -4.46
C GLY A 229 -7.02 15.19 -5.82
N VAL A 230 -5.73 15.51 -6.02
CA VAL A 230 -5.05 15.36 -7.32
C VAL A 230 -3.67 14.74 -7.13
N ASN A 231 -3.38 13.68 -7.90
CA ASN A 231 -2.03 13.13 -7.94
C ASN A 231 -1.10 14.08 -8.71
N PRO A 232 0.03 14.51 -8.10
CA PRO A 232 0.88 15.58 -8.66
C PRO A 232 1.64 15.16 -9.92
N PHE A 233 1.84 13.87 -10.13
CA PHE A 233 2.65 13.34 -11.23
C PHE A 233 1.84 12.58 -12.29
N ASN A 234 0.52 12.52 -12.13
CA ASN A 234 -0.33 11.90 -13.15
C ASN A 234 -0.23 12.64 -14.49
N ALA A 235 -0.13 11.88 -15.56
CA ALA A 235 -0.05 12.39 -16.93
C ALA A 235 -0.86 11.50 -17.88
N ASP A 236 -1.02 11.93 -19.13
CA ASP A 236 -1.82 11.23 -20.13
C ASP A 236 -1.23 9.88 -20.54
N THR A 237 0.10 9.73 -20.43
CA THR A 237 0.78 8.48 -20.72
C THR A 237 1.57 7.94 -19.52
N GLU A 238 1.75 6.62 -19.49
CA GLU A 238 2.58 5.97 -18.47
C GLU A 238 4.03 6.49 -18.51
N VAL A 239 4.57 6.69 -19.71
CA VAL A 239 5.95 7.17 -19.92
C VAL A 239 6.12 8.58 -19.37
N ASP A 240 5.13 9.46 -19.58
CA ASP A 240 5.19 10.82 -19.05
C ASP A 240 5.04 10.82 -17.53
N THR A 241 4.15 10.00 -16.97
CA THR A 241 4.01 9.82 -15.52
C THR A 241 5.35 9.36 -14.89
N LEU A 242 5.98 8.34 -15.46
CA LEU A 242 7.29 7.86 -14.99
C LEU A 242 8.38 8.92 -15.13
N THR A 243 8.34 9.71 -16.21
CA THR A 243 9.29 10.81 -16.44
C THR A 243 9.13 11.91 -15.38
N ARG A 244 7.90 12.29 -15.03
CA ARG A 244 7.61 13.24 -13.95
C ARG A 244 8.10 12.71 -12.59
N GLN A 245 7.87 11.45 -12.28
CA GLN A 245 8.36 10.82 -11.06
C GLN A 245 9.89 10.91 -10.91
N ILE A 246 10.63 10.84 -12.01
CA ILE A 246 12.09 10.93 -11.98
C ILE A 246 12.57 12.38 -11.88
N ARG A 247 11.91 13.34 -12.56
CA ARG A 247 12.48 14.66 -12.83
C ARG A 247 11.80 15.81 -12.12
N GLU A 248 10.47 15.73 -11.88
CA GLU A 248 9.70 16.86 -11.37
C GLU A 248 9.59 16.82 -9.86
N THR A 249 9.72 17.97 -9.22
CA THR A 249 9.43 18.15 -7.80
C THR A 249 7.93 18.33 -7.58
N LEU A 250 7.47 18.11 -6.35
CA LEU A 250 6.07 18.38 -6.00
C LEU A 250 5.71 19.85 -6.26
N PRO A 251 4.58 20.12 -6.92
CA PRO A 251 4.09 21.49 -7.05
C PRO A 251 3.67 22.04 -5.67
N ALA A 252 3.96 23.32 -5.44
CA ALA A 252 3.44 24.00 -4.27
C ALA A 252 1.90 24.04 -4.32
N ASN A 253 1.25 23.94 -3.15
CA ASN A 253 -0.19 24.02 -3.03
C ASN A 253 -0.57 24.79 -1.76
N ASP A 254 -1.26 25.94 -1.94
CA ASP A 254 -1.63 26.83 -0.83
C ASP A 254 -2.73 26.24 0.09
N ALA A 255 -3.42 25.18 -0.35
CA ALA A 255 -4.37 24.48 0.49
C ALA A 255 -3.67 23.58 1.56
N ILE A 256 -2.38 23.34 1.40
CA ILE A 256 -1.57 22.57 2.36
C ILE A 256 -0.78 23.55 3.25
N PRO A 257 -0.91 23.49 4.58
CA PRO A 257 -0.09 24.32 5.47
C PRO A 257 1.40 24.15 5.15
N LYS A 258 2.13 25.26 5.04
CA LYS A 258 3.55 25.28 4.63
C LYS A 258 4.44 24.28 5.38
N ARG A 259 4.19 24.09 6.69
CA ARG A 259 4.98 23.14 7.50
C ARG A 259 4.70 21.69 7.10
N ILE A 260 3.44 21.34 6.80
CA ILE A 260 3.07 20.03 6.28
C ILE A 260 3.63 19.84 4.87
N MET A 261 3.53 20.87 4.01
CA MET A 261 4.12 20.80 2.67
C MET A 261 5.63 20.54 2.70
N ASN A 262 6.36 21.12 3.65
CA ASN A 262 7.79 20.84 3.82
C ASN A 262 8.07 19.38 4.18
N VAL A 263 7.23 18.76 5.02
CA VAL A 263 7.33 17.34 5.38
C VAL A 263 7.08 16.46 4.15
N ILE A 264 6.02 16.75 3.39
CA ILE A 264 5.69 16.02 2.17
C ILE A 264 6.82 16.17 1.13
N SER A 265 7.33 17.37 0.94
CA SER A 265 8.44 17.65 0.01
C SER A 265 9.70 16.86 0.39
N LYS A 266 10.06 16.80 1.68
CA LYS A 266 11.20 15.98 2.13
C LYS A 266 10.96 14.49 1.87
N ALA A 267 9.76 13.96 2.10
CA ALA A 267 9.44 12.57 1.81
C ALA A 267 9.60 12.24 0.32
N THR A 268 9.30 13.20 -0.56
CA THR A 268 9.27 13.03 -2.02
C THR A 268 10.53 13.53 -2.76
N GLU A 269 11.62 13.78 -2.02
CA GLU A 269 12.92 14.08 -2.63
C GLU A 269 13.32 13.00 -3.63
N LYS A 270 13.90 13.42 -4.78
CA LYS A 270 14.25 12.46 -5.80
C LYS A 270 15.48 11.63 -5.43
N GLU A 271 16.41 12.23 -4.73
CA GLU A 271 17.59 11.56 -4.19
C GLU A 271 17.20 10.83 -2.89
N GLN A 272 17.29 9.50 -2.90
CA GLN A 272 16.83 8.63 -1.83
C GLN A 272 17.39 9.01 -0.45
N HIS A 273 18.68 9.38 -0.38
CA HIS A 273 19.34 9.73 0.86
C HIS A 273 18.90 11.08 1.48
N LYS A 274 18.19 11.92 0.72
CA LYS A 274 17.64 13.19 1.21
C LYS A 274 16.26 13.03 1.85
N ARG A 275 15.61 11.89 1.66
CA ARG A 275 14.30 11.56 2.23
C ARG A 275 14.39 11.19 3.70
N PHE A 276 13.25 10.97 4.32
CA PHE A 276 13.19 10.22 5.57
C PHE A 276 13.69 8.79 5.33
N GLN A 277 14.53 8.30 6.24
CA GLN A 277 15.08 6.95 6.14
C GLN A 277 14.24 5.94 6.93
N THR A 278 13.48 6.39 7.92
CA THR A 278 12.60 5.57 8.74
C THR A 278 11.21 6.17 8.86
N ALA A 279 10.21 5.34 9.15
CA ALA A 279 8.85 5.80 9.44
C ALA A 279 8.81 6.70 10.67
N GLU A 280 9.67 6.43 11.66
CA GLU A 280 9.81 7.26 12.87
C GLU A 280 10.29 8.67 12.55
N GLU A 281 11.33 8.83 11.71
CA GLU A 281 11.79 10.18 11.28
C GLU A 281 10.67 10.98 10.62
N PHE A 282 9.85 10.32 9.77
CA PHE A 282 8.71 10.98 9.13
C PHE A 282 7.65 11.36 10.17
N ARG A 283 7.34 10.45 11.09
CA ARG A 283 6.37 10.67 12.19
C ARG A 283 6.75 11.87 13.04
N GLU A 284 7.99 11.95 13.49
CA GLU A 284 8.45 13.06 14.33
C GLU A 284 8.43 14.39 13.58
N ALA A 285 8.84 14.42 12.31
CA ALA A 285 8.73 15.62 11.49
C ALA A 285 7.28 16.09 11.30
N LEU A 286 6.35 15.14 11.14
CA LEU A 286 4.92 15.42 11.00
C LEU A 286 4.32 15.94 12.32
N LYS A 287 4.66 15.33 13.46
CA LYS A 287 4.26 15.81 14.79
C LYS A 287 4.75 17.25 15.01
N GLU A 288 6.02 17.52 14.72
CA GLU A 288 6.58 18.86 14.83
C GLU A 288 5.86 19.88 13.92
N ALA A 289 5.50 19.47 12.70
CA ALA A 289 4.78 20.32 11.75
C ALA A 289 3.37 20.71 12.23
N LEU A 290 2.73 19.89 13.04
CA LEU A 290 1.41 20.14 13.62
C LEU A 290 1.45 21.03 14.87
N LEU A 291 2.59 21.13 15.56
CA LEU A 291 2.71 22.00 16.72
C LEU A 291 2.55 23.48 16.32
N PRO A 292 2.01 24.33 17.17
CA PRO A 292 1.97 25.77 16.91
C PRO A 292 3.40 26.30 16.70
N PRO A 293 3.57 27.31 15.84
CA PRO A 293 4.90 27.89 15.60
C PRO A 293 5.48 28.43 16.92
N LYS A 294 6.71 28.02 17.24
CA LYS A 294 7.42 28.52 18.41
C LYS A 294 7.49 30.05 18.37
N THR A 295 7.15 30.70 19.46
CA THR A 295 7.29 32.16 19.59
C THR A 295 8.76 32.57 19.48
N ILE A 296 9.02 33.83 19.13
CA ILE A 296 10.39 34.39 19.09
C ILE A 296 11.10 34.18 20.42
N ILE A 297 10.38 34.34 21.53
CA ILE A 297 10.93 34.16 22.88
C ILE A 297 11.34 32.70 23.12
N GLN A 298 10.51 31.75 22.72
CA GLN A 298 10.84 30.31 22.83
C GLN A 298 12.07 29.92 22.00
N ARG A 299 12.18 30.45 20.76
CA ARG A 299 13.37 30.22 19.90
C ARG A 299 14.64 30.80 20.49
N LEU A 300 14.56 32.01 21.08
CA LEU A 300 15.69 32.63 21.75
C LEU A 300 16.12 31.88 23.02
N LYS A 301 15.15 31.40 23.82
CA LYS A 301 15.45 30.57 25.00
C LYS A 301 16.19 29.30 24.61
N GLU A 302 15.73 28.58 23.58
CA GLU A 302 16.41 27.38 23.08
C GLU A 302 17.82 27.67 22.55
N LEU A 303 17.98 28.78 21.79
CA LEU A 303 19.28 29.19 21.23
C LEU A 303 20.32 29.53 22.32
N PHE A 304 19.87 30.10 23.43
CA PHE A 304 20.74 30.51 24.54
C PHE A 304 20.73 29.52 25.72
N GLY A 305 20.08 28.36 25.59
CA GLY A 305 20.01 27.36 26.66
C GLY A 305 19.29 27.85 27.93
N LEU A 306 18.36 28.80 27.76
CA LEU A 306 17.61 29.40 28.87
C LEU A 306 16.29 28.66 29.05
N ASN A 307 16.04 28.14 30.24
CA ASN A 307 14.75 27.54 30.62
C ASN A 307 13.65 28.58 30.86
#